data_e0ff60c3ec4b702998811b913d6dd6e9
#
_entry.id   e0ff60c3ec4b702998811b913d6dd6e9
#
_cell.length_a   1.000
_cell.length_b   1.000
_cell.length_c   1.000
_cell.angle_alpha   90.00
_cell.angle_beta   90.00
_cell.angle_gamma   90.00
#
_symmetry.space_group_name_H-M   'P 1'
#
loop_
_entity.id
_entity.type
_entity.pdbx_description
1 polymer ?
#
loop_
_entity_poly.entity_id
_entity_poly.type
_entity_poly.pdbx_seq_one_letter_code
_entity_poly.pdbx_strand_id
1 'polypeptide(L)'
;MSFTSEIKKEICKEEIDAQMMKAQLCALFQMRASLHMNWQGMYLSFQTENATIAKHVFQIMKTLYDVDPRLSVLKKMQLKKNNIYRIQVFDKAQEILEDLQILTDSGLRYTPSVKMVRSEKMARAYLQGCFLASGSINSPKSSNYHLEMSSQEKNLALSVQKLMQRFYLPAKVIERKSVYVVYIKAGDKIADFLRLCNASNALFEFEDSRIQRDFYNQITRLDNCEVANEVKSLKAAKSQLEAIEFLERHAKNIVIPEKIMHAMQIRKMYPEANLNELCLECKNEFGEDISKSGMKHRLAKVKQMASELKEELDA
;
A
#
# COMPACT_ATOMS: atom_id res chain seq x y z
N MET A 1 6.97 15.07 -11.98
CA MET A 1 5.46 15.07 -11.82
C MET A 1 5.10 14.13 -10.69
N SER A 2 3.89 14.20 -10.12
CA SER A 2 3.48 13.22 -9.09
C SER A 2 2.99 11.94 -9.77
N PHE A 3 3.13 10.80 -9.10
CA PHE A 3 2.64 9.50 -9.57
C PHE A 3 1.16 9.56 -10.02
N THR A 4 0.29 10.17 -9.19
CA THR A 4 -1.12 10.44 -9.58
C THR A 4 -1.26 11.21 -10.88
N SER A 5 -0.39 12.19 -11.15
CA SER A 5 -0.44 12.99 -12.39
C SER A 5 -0.04 12.16 -13.61
N GLU A 6 0.86 11.22 -13.46
CA GLU A 6 1.27 10.29 -14.53
C GLU A 6 0.15 9.32 -14.88
N ILE A 7 -0.50 8.72 -13.88
CA ILE A 7 -1.69 7.88 -14.09
C ILE A 7 -2.77 8.65 -14.84
N LYS A 8 -3.11 9.87 -14.40
CA LYS A 8 -4.13 10.70 -15.06
C LYS A 8 -3.75 11.04 -16.49
N LYS A 9 -2.47 11.25 -16.77
CA LYS A 9 -1.97 11.48 -18.13
C LYS A 9 -2.11 10.24 -19.02
N GLU A 10 -1.87 9.04 -18.50
CA GLU A 10 -2.07 7.79 -19.25
C GLU A 10 -3.54 7.59 -19.59
N ILE A 11 -4.44 7.71 -18.61
CA ILE A 11 -5.89 7.59 -18.83
C ILE A 11 -6.39 8.58 -19.90
N CYS A 12 -5.92 9.83 -19.86
CA CYS A 12 -6.31 10.83 -20.86
C CYS A 12 -5.76 10.60 -22.27
N LYS A 13 -4.77 9.72 -22.43
CA LYS A 13 -4.19 9.36 -23.73
C LYS A 13 -4.84 8.12 -24.36
N GLU A 14 -5.62 7.38 -23.58
CA GLU A 14 -6.30 6.19 -24.06
C GLU A 14 -7.29 6.55 -25.17
N GLU A 15 -7.29 5.77 -26.25
CA GLU A 15 -8.30 5.87 -27.29
C GLU A 15 -9.60 5.22 -26.82
N ILE A 16 -10.65 6.01 -26.69
CA ILE A 16 -11.94 5.56 -26.16
C ILE A 16 -13.04 5.88 -27.17
N ASP A 17 -14.04 5.02 -27.25
CA ASP A 17 -15.20 5.23 -28.10
C ASP A 17 -16.22 6.21 -27.50
N ALA A 18 -17.21 6.58 -28.29
CA ALA A 18 -18.24 7.56 -27.91
C ALA A 18 -19.01 7.16 -26.60
N GLN A 19 -19.25 5.86 -26.38
CA GLN A 19 -19.95 5.40 -25.18
C GLN A 19 -19.05 5.53 -23.93
N MET A 20 -17.77 5.21 -24.06
CA MET A 20 -16.78 5.42 -23.02
C MET A 20 -16.58 6.91 -22.72
N MET A 21 -16.49 7.75 -23.77
CA MET A 21 -16.41 9.20 -23.61
C MET A 21 -17.60 9.75 -22.81
N LYS A 22 -18.83 9.31 -23.12
CA LYS A 22 -20.04 9.70 -22.37
C LYS A 22 -19.97 9.26 -20.91
N ALA A 23 -19.56 8.02 -20.63
CA ALA A 23 -19.45 7.51 -19.26
C ALA A 23 -18.37 8.26 -18.45
N GLN A 24 -17.22 8.53 -19.05
CA GLN A 24 -16.15 9.32 -18.45
C GLN A 24 -16.58 10.75 -18.15
N LEU A 25 -17.21 11.40 -19.12
CA LEU A 25 -17.69 12.79 -18.98
C LEU A 25 -18.79 12.90 -17.92
N CYS A 26 -19.72 11.93 -17.89
CA CYS A 26 -20.75 11.85 -16.84
C CYS A 26 -20.11 11.82 -15.44
N ALA A 27 -19.12 10.97 -15.23
CA ALA A 27 -18.41 10.88 -13.96
C ALA A 27 -17.69 12.19 -13.58
N LEU A 28 -16.96 12.77 -14.55
CA LEU A 28 -16.28 14.06 -14.37
C LEU A 28 -17.23 15.16 -13.95
N PHE A 29 -18.40 15.22 -14.59
CA PHE A 29 -19.41 16.24 -14.31
C PHE A 29 -20.12 16.02 -12.99
N GLN A 30 -20.52 14.81 -12.66
CA GLN A 30 -21.12 14.49 -11.35
C GLN A 30 -20.15 14.76 -10.18
N MET A 31 -18.84 14.63 -10.40
CA MET A 31 -17.83 14.86 -9.37
C MET A 31 -17.41 16.33 -9.23
N ARG A 32 -17.34 17.10 -10.31
CA ARG A 32 -16.63 18.41 -10.33
C ARG A 32 -17.30 19.50 -11.15
N ALA A 33 -18.32 19.24 -11.94
CA ALA A 33 -19.00 20.29 -12.68
C ALA A 33 -20.00 21.03 -11.78
N SER A 34 -20.21 22.30 -12.12
CA SER A 34 -21.25 23.15 -11.55
C SER A 34 -22.17 23.59 -12.66
N LEU A 35 -23.47 23.52 -12.38
CA LEU A 35 -24.50 24.06 -13.25
C LEU A 35 -24.83 25.48 -12.79
N HIS A 36 -24.86 26.39 -13.73
CA HIS A 36 -25.17 27.79 -13.48
C HIS A 36 -26.36 28.23 -14.36
N MET A 37 -27.16 29.13 -13.83
CA MET A 37 -28.22 29.80 -14.55
C MET A 37 -28.00 31.31 -14.53
N ASN A 38 -28.11 31.94 -15.66
CA ASN A 38 -28.07 33.40 -15.77
C ASN A 38 -29.21 33.86 -16.73
N TRP A 39 -29.26 35.15 -17.01
CA TRP A 39 -30.26 35.73 -17.90
C TRP A 39 -30.19 35.24 -19.37
N GLN A 40 -29.05 34.66 -19.79
CA GLN A 40 -28.85 34.04 -21.11
C GLN A 40 -29.22 32.57 -21.14
N GLY A 41 -29.52 31.96 -19.98
CA GLY A 41 -29.86 30.55 -19.88
C GLY A 41 -28.93 29.76 -18.98
N MET A 42 -28.93 28.45 -19.19
CA MET A 42 -28.15 27.47 -18.41
C MET A 42 -26.78 27.28 -19.04
N TYR A 43 -25.73 27.24 -18.20
CA TYR A 43 -24.39 26.87 -18.64
C TYR A 43 -23.68 25.96 -17.67
N LEU A 44 -22.76 25.12 -18.18
CA LEU A 44 -21.93 24.22 -17.42
C LEU A 44 -20.56 24.83 -17.18
N SER A 45 -20.02 24.62 -15.99
CA SER A 45 -18.64 24.99 -15.63
C SER A 45 -17.92 23.81 -15.01
N PHE A 46 -16.81 23.39 -15.61
CA PHE A 46 -15.91 22.36 -15.08
C PHE A 46 -14.57 23.00 -14.74
N GLN A 47 -14.00 22.66 -13.58
CA GLN A 47 -12.72 23.21 -13.13
C GLN A 47 -11.74 22.11 -12.70
N THR A 48 -10.48 22.28 -13.11
CA THR A 48 -9.39 21.37 -12.74
C THR A 48 -8.05 22.12 -12.66
N GLU A 49 -7.15 21.67 -11.78
CA GLU A 49 -5.77 22.19 -11.74
C GLU A 49 -4.85 21.43 -12.73
N ASN A 50 -5.34 20.40 -13.39
CA ASN A 50 -4.56 19.57 -14.32
C ASN A 50 -4.88 19.92 -15.77
N ALA A 51 -3.88 20.47 -16.48
CA ALA A 51 -4.00 20.86 -17.88
C ALA A 51 -4.38 19.69 -18.82
N THR A 52 -3.88 18.47 -18.52
CA THR A 52 -4.16 17.28 -19.34
C THR A 52 -5.64 16.90 -19.23
N ILE A 53 -6.21 16.94 -18.02
CA ILE A 53 -7.65 16.69 -17.81
C ILE A 53 -8.49 17.77 -18.49
N ALA A 54 -8.08 19.04 -18.37
CA ALA A 54 -8.79 20.13 -19.05
C ALA A 54 -8.83 19.92 -20.55
N LYS A 55 -7.68 19.59 -21.18
CA LYS A 55 -7.61 19.28 -22.60
C LYS A 55 -8.48 18.09 -22.96
N HIS A 56 -8.47 17.03 -22.16
CA HIS A 56 -9.26 15.82 -22.38
C HIS A 56 -10.77 16.11 -22.35
N VAL A 57 -11.26 16.81 -21.33
CA VAL A 57 -12.68 17.22 -21.22
C VAL A 57 -13.07 18.10 -22.40
N PHE A 58 -12.24 19.08 -22.77
CA PHE A 58 -12.48 19.95 -23.93
C PHE A 58 -12.63 19.15 -25.23
N GLN A 59 -11.73 18.17 -25.46
CA GLN A 59 -11.77 17.32 -26.65
C GLN A 59 -13.02 16.43 -26.68
N ILE A 60 -13.36 15.77 -25.55
CA ILE A 60 -14.55 14.93 -25.44
C ILE A 60 -15.81 15.74 -25.78
N MET A 61 -15.95 16.94 -25.22
CA MET A 61 -17.12 17.79 -25.47
C MET A 61 -17.23 18.20 -26.94
N LYS A 62 -16.11 18.57 -27.54
CA LYS A 62 -16.05 18.91 -28.95
C LYS A 62 -16.41 17.73 -29.86
N THR A 63 -15.89 16.54 -29.54
CA THR A 63 -16.12 15.32 -30.34
C THR A 63 -17.55 14.80 -30.22
N LEU A 64 -18.15 14.82 -29.02
CA LEU A 64 -19.47 14.23 -28.80
C LEU A 64 -20.63 15.15 -29.16
N TYR A 65 -20.48 16.44 -28.92
CA TYR A 65 -21.60 17.38 -28.97
C TYR A 65 -21.42 18.50 -29.98
N ASP A 66 -20.27 18.56 -30.64
CA ASP A 66 -19.95 19.63 -31.62
C ASP A 66 -20.19 21.03 -31.01
N VAL A 67 -19.72 21.22 -29.78
CA VAL A 67 -19.75 22.51 -29.08
C VAL A 67 -18.36 23.13 -29.04
N ASP A 68 -18.27 24.43 -28.87
CA ASP A 68 -17.00 25.14 -28.66
C ASP A 68 -16.88 25.65 -27.23
N PRO A 69 -16.32 24.83 -26.31
CA PRO A 69 -16.21 25.20 -24.90
C PRO A 69 -15.24 26.36 -24.70
N ARG A 70 -15.61 27.34 -23.88
CA ARG A 70 -14.73 28.45 -23.52
C ARG A 70 -13.72 27.98 -22.45
N LEU A 71 -12.44 27.98 -22.80
CA LEU A 71 -11.35 27.68 -21.83
C LEU A 71 -10.80 28.99 -21.26
N SER A 72 -10.75 29.09 -19.95
CA SER A 72 -10.07 30.18 -19.23
C SER A 72 -9.09 29.64 -18.20
N VAL A 73 -7.97 30.36 -18.04
CA VAL A 73 -6.93 30.00 -17.07
C VAL A 73 -6.90 31.04 -15.96
N LEU A 74 -7.20 30.62 -14.75
CA LEU A 74 -7.21 31.45 -13.56
C LEU A 74 -5.96 31.16 -12.77
N LYS A 75 -5.19 32.19 -12.40
CA LYS A 75 -4.03 32.06 -11.50
C LYS A 75 -4.50 32.09 -10.07
N LYS A 76 -4.16 31.05 -9.29
CA LYS A 76 -4.42 31.03 -7.85
C LYS A 76 -3.47 32.00 -7.14
N MET A 77 -4.02 33.00 -6.46
CA MET A 77 -3.22 34.04 -5.79
C MET A 77 -2.56 33.59 -4.46
N GLN A 78 -2.96 32.43 -3.89
CA GLN A 78 -2.51 31.97 -2.58
C GLN A 78 -1.67 30.68 -2.66
N LEU A 79 -0.59 30.62 -1.83
CA LEU A 79 0.27 29.52 -1.38
C LEU A 79 0.87 28.52 -2.41
N LYS A 80 0.18 28.17 -3.45
CA LYS A 80 0.73 27.44 -4.63
C LYS A 80 0.22 28.14 -5.85
N LYS A 81 1.09 28.76 -6.63
CA LYS A 81 0.77 29.47 -7.88
C LYS A 81 0.31 28.52 -9.00
N ASN A 82 -0.60 27.57 -8.70
CA ASN A 82 -1.11 26.63 -9.67
C ASN A 82 -2.19 27.31 -10.54
N ASN A 83 -2.17 27.01 -11.82
CA ASN A 83 -3.23 27.43 -12.74
C ASN A 83 -4.50 26.59 -12.47
N ILE A 84 -5.66 27.23 -12.49
CA ILE A 84 -6.97 26.57 -12.55
C ILE A 84 -7.50 26.72 -13.97
N TYR A 85 -7.73 25.62 -14.59
CA TYR A 85 -8.35 25.55 -15.93
C TYR A 85 -9.86 25.45 -15.74
N ARG A 86 -10.58 26.44 -16.26
CA ARG A 86 -12.05 26.48 -16.26
C ARG A 86 -12.56 26.31 -17.67
N ILE A 87 -13.39 25.30 -17.87
CA ILE A 87 -14.10 25.00 -19.13
C ILE A 87 -15.56 25.35 -18.93
N GLN A 88 -16.09 26.21 -19.76
CA GLN A 88 -17.50 26.63 -19.71
C GLN A 88 -18.18 26.31 -21.04
N VAL A 89 -19.38 25.78 -20.97
CA VAL A 89 -20.23 25.45 -22.11
C VAL A 89 -21.55 26.16 -21.96
N PHE A 90 -21.82 27.04 -22.87
CA PHE A 90 -23.05 27.85 -22.90
C PHE A 90 -24.09 27.24 -23.82
N ASP A 91 -23.66 26.67 -24.92
CA ASP A 91 -24.53 26.06 -25.91
C ASP A 91 -24.84 24.62 -25.55
N LYS A 92 -26.08 24.17 -25.77
CA LYS A 92 -26.52 22.77 -25.55
C LYS A 92 -26.29 22.23 -24.14
N ALA A 93 -26.10 23.09 -23.12
CA ALA A 93 -25.82 22.64 -21.76
C ALA A 93 -26.90 21.70 -21.21
N GLN A 94 -28.17 21.98 -21.50
CA GLN A 94 -29.28 21.13 -21.10
C GLN A 94 -29.25 19.78 -21.83
N GLU A 95 -29.12 19.79 -23.16
CA GLU A 95 -29.05 18.58 -24.00
C GLU A 95 -27.91 17.65 -23.55
N ILE A 96 -26.75 18.23 -23.26
CA ILE A 96 -25.57 17.48 -22.75
C ILE A 96 -25.89 16.79 -21.41
N LEU A 97 -26.53 17.50 -20.50
CA LEU A 97 -26.88 16.93 -19.20
C LEU A 97 -27.96 15.85 -19.29
N GLU A 98 -28.92 16.00 -20.19
CA GLU A 98 -29.96 15.01 -20.48
C GLU A 98 -29.36 13.76 -21.13
N ASP A 99 -28.49 13.90 -22.12
CA ASP A 99 -27.80 12.79 -22.80
C ASP A 99 -26.88 12.02 -21.81
N LEU A 100 -26.18 12.73 -20.93
CA LEU A 100 -25.40 12.15 -19.85
C LEU A 100 -26.26 11.59 -18.70
N GLN A 101 -27.57 11.71 -18.76
CA GLN A 101 -28.52 11.26 -17.72
C GLN A 101 -28.24 11.90 -16.36
N ILE A 102 -27.69 13.11 -16.34
CA ILE A 102 -27.47 13.93 -15.15
C ILE A 102 -28.71 14.80 -14.89
N LEU A 103 -29.30 15.39 -15.93
CA LEU A 103 -30.57 16.06 -15.84
C LEU A 103 -31.69 15.08 -16.28
N THR A 104 -32.76 14.99 -15.48
CA THR A 104 -33.92 14.13 -15.73
C THR A 104 -35.18 14.93 -15.44
N ASP A 105 -36.35 14.42 -15.84
CA ASP A 105 -37.64 15.04 -15.52
C ASP A 105 -37.86 15.29 -14.03
N SER A 106 -37.21 14.47 -13.17
CA SER A 106 -37.24 14.60 -11.69
C SER A 106 -36.15 15.52 -11.13
N GLY A 107 -35.34 16.18 -12.00
CA GLY A 107 -34.24 17.07 -11.59
C GLY A 107 -32.85 16.46 -11.75
N LEU A 108 -31.88 17.01 -11.03
CA LEU A 108 -30.48 16.59 -11.12
C LEU A 108 -30.23 15.25 -10.42
N ARG A 109 -29.59 14.35 -11.12
CA ARG A 109 -29.15 13.05 -10.63
C ARG A 109 -27.67 13.10 -10.26
N TYR A 110 -27.37 12.87 -8.98
CA TYR A 110 -26.00 12.87 -8.48
C TYR A 110 -25.32 11.48 -8.54
N THR A 111 -26.06 10.43 -8.92
CA THR A 111 -25.51 9.06 -9.05
C THR A 111 -25.54 8.60 -10.50
N PRO A 112 -24.63 7.70 -10.92
CA PRO A 112 -24.66 7.20 -12.29
C PRO A 112 -26.00 6.52 -12.61
N SER A 113 -26.53 6.78 -13.80
CA SER A 113 -27.66 5.99 -14.29
C SER A 113 -27.20 4.58 -14.66
N VAL A 114 -28.12 3.61 -14.62
CA VAL A 114 -27.82 2.23 -15.05
C VAL A 114 -27.30 2.21 -16.49
N LYS A 115 -27.82 3.08 -17.36
CA LYS A 115 -27.35 3.18 -18.77
C LYS A 115 -25.87 3.52 -18.85
N MET A 116 -25.36 4.41 -17.98
CA MET A 116 -23.95 4.87 -18.01
C MET A 116 -22.96 3.87 -17.45
N VAL A 117 -23.40 2.82 -16.74
CA VAL A 117 -22.53 1.82 -16.11
C VAL A 117 -22.94 0.39 -16.42
N ARG A 118 -23.82 0.17 -17.41
CA ARG A 118 -24.41 -1.14 -17.71
C ARG A 118 -23.35 -2.15 -18.17
N SER A 119 -22.61 -1.81 -19.20
CA SER A 119 -21.53 -2.65 -19.70
C SER A 119 -20.28 -2.51 -18.84
N GLU A 120 -19.43 -3.52 -18.84
CA GLU A 120 -18.13 -3.48 -18.15
C GLU A 120 -17.26 -2.34 -18.68
N LYS A 121 -17.25 -2.12 -20.00
CA LYS A 121 -16.50 -1.07 -20.68
C LYS A 121 -16.92 0.32 -20.22
N MET A 122 -18.23 0.59 -20.16
CA MET A 122 -18.76 1.86 -19.66
C MET A 122 -18.51 2.05 -18.17
N ALA A 123 -18.64 0.99 -17.39
CA ALA A 123 -18.37 1.03 -15.96
C ALA A 123 -16.89 1.36 -15.65
N ARG A 124 -15.94 0.80 -16.43
CA ARG A 124 -14.51 1.15 -16.36
C ARG A 124 -14.29 2.62 -16.70
N ALA A 125 -14.85 3.08 -17.82
CA ALA A 125 -14.73 4.48 -18.24
C ALA A 125 -15.31 5.45 -17.21
N TYR A 126 -16.42 5.09 -16.58
CA TYR A 126 -16.99 5.87 -15.48
C TYR A 126 -16.04 5.95 -14.26
N LEU A 127 -15.43 4.83 -13.84
CA LEU A 127 -14.43 4.81 -12.76
C LEU A 127 -13.17 5.59 -13.12
N GLN A 128 -12.70 5.53 -14.38
CA GLN A 128 -11.63 6.39 -14.89
C GLN A 128 -12.00 7.87 -14.74
N GLY A 129 -13.22 8.26 -15.12
CA GLY A 129 -13.73 9.62 -14.96
C GLY A 129 -13.75 10.08 -13.50
N CYS A 130 -14.21 9.22 -12.56
CA CYS A 130 -14.16 9.49 -11.13
C CYS A 130 -12.73 9.73 -10.63
N PHE A 131 -11.79 8.89 -11.07
CA PHE A 131 -10.38 9.03 -10.72
C PHE A 131 -9.74 10.29 -11.32
N LEU A 132 -10.03 10.61 -12.56
CA LEU A 132 -9.58 11.87 -13.19
C LEU A 132 -10.07 13.08 -12.39
N ALA A 133 -11.34 13.08 -11.97
CA ALA A 133 -11.96 14.19 -11.27
C ALA A 133 -11.36 14.45 -9.88
N SER A 134 -11.20 13.41 -9.07
CA SER A 134 -10.86 13.55 -7.65
C SER A 134 -9.91 12.48 -7.11
N GLY A 135 -9.47 11.55 -7.97
CA GLY A 135 -8.63 10.43 -7.55
C GLY A 135 -7.20 10.83 -7.22
N SER A 136 -6.63 10.11 -6.28
CA SER A 136 -5.23 10.19 -5.87
C SER A 136 -4.70 8.81 -5.48
N ILE A 137 -3.46 8.50 -5.86
CA ILE A 137 -2.72 7.33 -5.40
C ILE A 137 -1.39 7.81 -4.84
N ASN A 138 -1.02 7.33 -3.66
CA ASN A 138 0.29 7.61 -3.08
C ASN A 138 1.40 7.08 -4.00
N SER A 139 2.55 7.76 -3.98
CA SER A 139 3.73 7.26 -4.67
C SER A 139 4.03 5.82 -4.21
N PRO A 140 4.37 4.90 -5.13
CA PRO A 140 4.72 3.52 -4.75
C PRO A 140 5.95 3.45 -3.83
N LYS A 141 6.78 4.51 -3.80
CA LYS A 141 7.94 4.65 -2.90
C LYS A 141 7.58 5.11 -1.49
N SER A 142 6.31 5.52 -1.25
CA SER A 142 5.85 5.92 0.09
C SER A 142 5.65 4.71 0.99
N SER A 143 5.70 4.89 2.31
CA SER A 143 5.56 3.82 3.31
C SER A 143 4.22 3.09 3.22
N ASN A 144 3.16 3.77 2.83
CA ASN A 144 1.80 3.25 2.81
C ASN A 144 1.16 3.37 1.43
N TYR A 145 0.54 2.29 0.98
CA TYR A 145 -0.30 2.29 -0.21
C TYR A 145 -1.66 2.89 0.12
N HIS A 146 -2.10 3.82 -0.72
CA HIS A 146 -3.39 4.47 -0.55
C HIS A 146 -3.91 4.99 -1.89
N LEU A 147 -5.07 4.49 -2.29
CA LEU A 147 -5.88 5.04 -3.38
C LEU A 147 -7.10 5.68 -2.75
N GLU A 148 -7.43 6.89 -3.15
CA GLU A 148 -8.64 7.58 -2.72
C GLU A 148 -9.31 8.35 -3.84
N MET A 149 -10.64 8.47 -3.77
CA MET A 149 -11.47 9.33 -4.60
C MET A 149 -12.46 10.05 -3.68
N SER A 150 -12.56 11.38 -3.79
CA SER A 150 -13.39 12.19 -2.91
C SER A 150 -14.63 12.75 -3.62
N SER A 151 -15.76 12.76 -2.93
CA SER A 151 -17.01 13.36 -3.37
C SER A 151 -17.66 14.17 -2.27
N GLN A 152 -18.36 15.25 -2.62
CA GLN A 152 -19.20 15.99 -1.69
C GLN A 152 -20.53 15.27 -1.44
N GLU A 153 -20.96 14.42 -2.38
CA GLU A 153 -22.24 13.71 -2.33
C GLU A 153 -22.06 12.28 -1.81
N LYS A 154 -22.75 11.94 -0.70
CA LYS A 154 -22.70 10.62 -0.08
C LYS A 154 -23.14 9.50 -1.03
N ASN A 155 -24.25 9.72 -1.72
CA ASN A 155 -24.84 8.72 -2.61
C ASN A 155 -23.95 8.44 -3.82
N LEU A 156 -23.20 9.45 -4.31
CA LEU A 156 -22.21 9.26 -5.36
C LEU A 156 -21.04 8.41 -4.85
N ALA A 157 -20.50 8.71 -3.67
CA ALA A 157 -19.42 7.92 -3.08
C ALA A 157 -19.83 6.45 -2.87
N LEU A 158 -21.03 6.19 -2.38
CA LEU A 158 -21.57 4.82 -2.23
C LEU A 158 -21.76 4.13 -3.59
N SER A 159 -22.16 4.86 -4.63
CA SER A 159 -22.30 4.32 -5.97
C SER A 159 -20.95 3.96 -6.57
N VAL A 160 -19.93 4.79 -6.38
CA VAL A 160 -18.53 4.51 -6.79
C VAL A 160 -18.00 3.28 -6.04
N GLN A 161 -18.25 3.18 -4.73
CA GLN A 161 -17.87 1.99 -3.95
C GLN A 161 -18.49 0.71 -4.52
N LYS A 162 -19.81 0.70 -4.76
CA LYS A 162 -20.50 -0.45 -5.35
C LYS A 162 -19.95 -0.81 -6.72
N LEU A 163 -19.64 0.21 -7.54
CA LEU A 163 -19.05 -0.01 -8.85
C LEU A 163 -17.64 -0.59 -8.76
N MET A 164 -16.81 -0.17 -7.81
CA MET A 164 -15.50 -0.76 -7.55
C MET A 164 -15.63 -2.21 -7.08
N GLN A 165 -16.59 -2.52 -6.20
CA GLN A 165 -16.87 -3.87 -5.73
C GLN A 165 -17.29 -4.82 -6.86
N ARG A 166 -17.99 -4.33 -7.89
CA ARG A 166 -18.30 -5.10 -9.11
C ARG A 166 -17.04 -5.60 -9.82
N PHE A 167 -15.91 -4.89 -9.68
CA PHE A 167 -14.60 -5.28 -10.22
C PHE A 167 -13.71 -5.94 -9.14
N TYR A 168 -14.28 -6.50 -8.09
CA TYR A 168 -13.55 -7.16 -7.01
C TYR A 168 -12.53 -6.24 -6.28
N LEU A 169 -12.80 -4.94 -6.28
CA LEU A 169 -12.02 -3.93 -5.58
C LEU A 169 -12.72 -3.60 -4.25
N PRO A 170 -12.18 -4.03 -3.09
CA PRO A 170 -12.83 -3.91 -1.78
C PRO A 170 -12.72 -2.49 -1.22
N ALA A 171 -13.30 -1.53 -1.94
CA ALA A 171 -13.30 -0.13 -1.54
C ALA A 171 -14.16 0.09 -0.29
N LYS A 172 -13.70 0.99 0.57
CA LYS A 172 -14.42 1.47 1.76
C LYS A 172 -14.77 2.94 1.59
N VAL A 173 -15.83 3.39 2.27
CA VAL A 173 -16.22 4.81 2.30
C VAL A 173 -16.09 5.32 3.73
N ILE A 174 -15.48 6.49 3.88
CA ILE A 174 -15.43 7.24 5.14
C ILE A 174 -15.86 8.68 4.90
N GLU A 175 -16.42 9.30 5.92
CA GLU A 175 -16.66 10.74 5.95
C GLU A 175 -15.48 11.45 6.62
N ARG A 176 -14.95 12.49 5.98
CA ARG A 176 -13.87 13.32 6.50
C ARG A 176 -14.16 14.79 6.21
N LYS A 177 -14.38 15.60 7.23
CA LYS A 177 -14.62 17.05 7.09
C LYS A 177 -15.66 17.38 6.01
N SER A 178 -16.84 16.76 6.10
CA SER A 178 -17.96 16.93 5.16
C SER A 178 -17.69 16.52 3.71
N VAL A 179 -16.69 15.67 3.51
CA VAL A 179 -16.37 15.05 2.21
C VAL A 179 -16.37 13.53 2.39
N TYR A 180 -16.97 12.81 1.46
CA TYR A 180 -17.00 11.34 1.44
C TYR A 180 -15.84 10.83 0.61
N VAL A 181 -15.01 9.98 1.21
CA VAL A 181 -13.80 9.44 0.57
C VAL A 181 -13.96 7.94 0.36
N VAL A 182 -13.92 7.52 -0.89
CA VAL A 182 -13.83 6.11 -1.30
C VAL A 182 -12.37 5.74 -1.37
N TYR A 183 -11.93 4.67 -0.68
CA TYR A 183 -10.51 4.36 -0.62
C TYR A 183 -10.20 2.86 -0.61
N ILE A 184 -8.98 2.51 -1.05
CA ILE A 184 -8.34 1.19 -0.96
C ILE A 184 -6.93 1.37 -0.39
N LYS A 185 -6.51 0.46 0.50
CA LYS A 185 -5.16 0.43 1.09
C LYS A 185 -4.34 -0.80 0.68
N ALA A 186 -4.98 -1.85 0.18
CA ALA A 186 -4.31 -3.06 -0.25
C ALA A 186 -3.55 -2.83 -1.56
N GLY A 187 -2.24 -3.07 -1.57
CA GLY A 187 -1.38 -2.79 -2.71
C GLY A 187 -1.76 -3.59 -3.95
N ASP A 188 -2.07 -4.89 -3.80
CA ASP A 188 -2.56 -5.77 -4.86
C ASP A 188 -3.85 -5.21 -5.51
N LYS A 189 -4.75 -4.68 -4.70
CA LYS A 189 -6.01 -4.09 -5.19
C LYS A 189 -5.84 -2.72 -5.83
N ILE A 190 -4.82 -1.97 -5.45
CA ILE A 190 -4.44 -0.73 -6.15
C ILE A 190 -3.83 -1.08 -7.51
N ALA A 191 -3.02 -2.12 -7.62
CA ALA A 191 -2.52 -2.62 -8.90
C ALA A 191 -3.66 -3.11 -9.80
N ASP A 192 -4.66 -3.83 -9.26
CA ASP A 192 -5.87 -4.22 -10.00
C ASP A 192 -6.65 -2.98 -10.50
N PHE A 193 -6.74 -1.91 -9.70
CA PHE A 193 -7.35 -0.66 -10.13
C PHE A 193 -6.57 0.03 -11.26
N LEU A 194 -5.24 0.06 -11.19
CA LEU A 194 -4.40 0.60 -12.26
C LEU A 194 -4.59 -0.18 -13.57
N ARG A 195 -4.68 -1.52 -13.49
CA ARG A 195 -4.98 -2.40 -14.62
C ARG A 195 -6.38 -2.11 -15.19
N LEU A 196 -7.37 -1.93 -14.32
CA LEU A 196 -8.73 -1.55 -14.71
C LEU A 196 -8.75 -0.21 -15.47
N CYS A 197 -7.91 0.73 -15.06
CA CYS A 197 -7.79 2.04 -15.69
C CYS A 197 -6.91 2.07 -16.94
N ASN A 198 -6.34 0.94 -17.40
CA ASN A 198 -5.37 0.83 -18.51
C ASN A 198 -4.13 1.73 -18.33
N ALA A 199 -3.75 2.01 -17.07
CA ALA A 199 -2.57 2.80 -16.74
C ALA A 199 -1.33 1.88 -16.63
N SER A 200 -0.89 1.33 -17.77
CA SER A 200 0.10 0.25 -17.81
C SER A 200 1.47 0.66 -17.30
N ASN A 201 1.98 1.85 -17.66
CA ASN A 201 3.30 2.27 -17.19
C ASN A 201 3.28 2.53 -15.68
N ALA A 202 2.22 3.16 -15.17
CA ALA A 202 2.04 3.37 -13.74
C ALA A 202 1.87 2.03 -12.99
N LEU A 203 1.18 1.05 -13.59
CA LEU A 203 1.06 -0.30 -13.04
C LEU A 203 2.42 -0.97 -12.89
N PHE A 204 3.27 -0.95 -13.94
CA PHE A 204 4.61 -1.53 -13.90
C PHE A 204 5.49 -0.84 -12.85
N GLU A 205 5.51 0.49 -12.80
CA GLU A 205 6.25 1.23 -11.78
C GLU A 205 5.79 0.87 -10.36
N PHE A 206 4.48 0.72 -10.17
CA PHE A 206 3.89 0.37 -8.88
C PHE A 206 4.27 -1.04 -8.45
N GLU A 207 4.18 -2.04 -9.35
CA GLU A 207 4.53 -3.44 -9.07
C GLU A 207 6.03 -3.61 -8.85
N ASP A 208 6.90 -2.98 -9.64
CA ASP A 208 8.35 -3.02 -9.44
C ASP A 208 8.73 -2.49 -8.06
N SER A 209 8.17 -1.36 -7.66
CA SER A 209 8.41 -0.77 -6.34
C SER A 209 7.91 -1.67 -5.22
N ARG A 210 6.82 -2.39 -5.42
CA ARG A 210 6.25 -3.34 -4.46
C ARG A 210 7.16 -4.57 -4.29
N ILE A 211 7.61 -5.15 -5.40
CA ILE A 211 8.53 -6.30 -5.39
C ILE A 211 9.83 -5.94 -4.67
N GLN A 212 10.43 -4.80 -5.01
CA GLN A 212 11.64 -4.32 -4.36
C GLN A 212 11.46 -4.17 -2.84
N ARG A 213 10.35 -3.57 -2.41
CA ARG A 213 10.03 -3.41 -0.98
C ARG A 213 9.88 -4.75 -0.27
N ASP A 214 9.17 -5.70 -0.85
CA ASP A 214 8.97 -7.02 -0.27
C ASP A 214 10.29 -7.77 -0.14
N PHE A 215 11.16 -7.65 -1.13
CA PHE A 215 12.52 -8.20 -1.10
C PHE A 215 13.35 -7.61 0.04
N TYR A 216 13.42 -6.28 0.16
CA TYR A 216 14.14 -5.62 1.26
C TYR A 216 13.57 -5.97 2.64
N ASN A 217 12.24 -6.06 2.75
CA ASN A 217 11.61 -6.48 4.00
C ASN A 217 11.96 -7.92 4.38
N GLN A 218 12.08 -8.83 3.41
CA GLN A 218 12.51 -10.21 3.65
C GLN A 218 13.96 -10.27 4.13
N ILE A 219 14.88 -9.56 3.46
CA ILE A 219 16.29 -9.46 3.90
C ILE A 219 16.35 -8.94 5.33
N THR A 220 15.73 -7.80 5.61
CA THR A 220 15.73 -7.21 6.95
C THR A 220 15.19 -8.16 8.03
N ARG A 221 14.17 -8.97 7.70
CA ARG A 221 13.66 -10.00 8.63
C ARG A 221 14.66 -11.12 8.88
N LEU A 222 15.38 -11.55 7.85
CA LEU A 222 16.45 -12.56 8.00
C LEU A 222 17.57 -12.02 8.86
N ASP A 223 18.08 -10.84 8.57
CA ASP A 223 19.14 -10.18 9.35
C ASP A 223 18.74 -10.02 10.83
N ASN A 224 17.52 -9.53 11.08
CA ASN A 224 17.02 -9.39 12.44
C ASN A 224 16.90 -10.75 13.17
N CYS A 225 16.56 -11.82 12.45
CA CYS A 225 16.48 -13.17 13.00
C CYS A 225 17.89 -13.70 13.35
N GLU A 226 18.87 -13.49 12.47
CA GLU A 226 20.27 -13.90 12.69
C GLU A 226 20.87 -13.17 13.90
N VAL A 227 20.76 -11.84 13.94
CA VAL A 227 21.23 -11.03 15.06
C VAL A 227 20.56 -11.45 16.38
N ALA A 228 19.24 -11.70 16.38
CA ALA A 228 18.54 -12.16 17.57
C ALA A 228 18.99 -13.55 18.04
N ASN A 229 19.33 -14.45 17.11
CA ASN A 229 19.86 -15.77 17.41
C ASN A 229 21.29 -15.68 17.98
N GLU A 230 22.12 -14.84 17.39
CA GLU A 230 23.49 -14.59 17.87
C GLU A 230 23.49 -14.03 19.30
N VAL A 231 22.71 -12.99 19.57
CA VAL A 231 22.57 -12.40 20.92
C VAL A 231 22.09 -13.44 21.93
N LYS A 232 21.14 -14.32 21.58
CA LYS A 232 20.70 -15.42 22.45
C LYS A 232 21.80 -16.43 22.69
N SER A 233 22.59 -16.77 21.67
CA SER A 233 23.70 -17.70 21.77
C SER A 233 24.79 -17.16 22.69
N LEU A 234 25.21 -15.91 22.54
CA LEU A 234 26.20 -15.23 23.36
C LEU A 234 25.74 -15.11 24.83
N LYS A 235 24.49 -14.76 25.09
CA LYS A 235 23.93 -14.74 26.45
C LYS A 235 23.94 -16.13 27.11
N ALA A 236 23.59 -17.17 26.36
CA ALA A 236 23.62 -18.53 26.83
C ALA A 236 25.07 -18.98 27.14
N ALA A 237 26.00 -18.68 26.24
CA ALA A 237 27.43 -18.95 26.36
C ALA A 237 28.01 -18.31 27.66
N LYS A 238 27.73 -17.01 27.85
CA LYS A 238 28.17 -16.30 29.08
C LYS A 238 27.65 -16.97 30.33
N SER A 239 26.36 -17.28 30.41
CA SER A 239 25.77 -17.96 31.57
C SER A 239 26.30 -19.38 31.76
N GLN A 240 26.75 -20.08 30.70
CA GLN A 240 27.38 -21.39 30.79
C GLN A 240 28.80 -21.25 31.32
N LEU A 241 29.58 -20.27 30.84
CA LEU A 241 30.93 -20.01 31.33
C LEU A 241 30.95 -19.62 32.83
N GLU A 242 30.04 -18.75 33.25
CA GLU A 242 29.89 -18.38 34.66
C GLU A 242 29.59 -19.61 35.53
N ALA A 243 28.73 -20.54 35.06
CA ALA A 243 28.44 -21.77 35.77
C ALA A 243 29.65 -22.73 35.83
N ILE A 244 30.40 -22.84 34.71
CA ILE A 244 31.63 -23.64 34.63
C ILE A 244 32.69 -23.12 35.63
N GLU A 245 32.95 -21.80 35.59
CA GLU A 245 33.92 -21.18 36.51
C GLU A 245 33.52 -21.36 37.97
N PHE A 246 32.22 -21.26 38.30
CA PHE A 246 31.74 -21.49 39.64
C PHE A 246 31.97 -22.93 40.11
N LEU A 247 31.66 -23.92 39.26
CA LEU A 247 31.90 -25.33 39.56
C LEU A 247 33.41 -25.62 39.77
N GLU A 248 34.29 -25.11 38.89
CA GLU A 248 35.74 -25.30 39.01
C GLU A 248 36.32 -24.76 40.34
N ARG A 249 35.75 -23.65 40.86
CA ARG A 249 36.22 -23.03 42.11
C ARG A 249 35.72 -23.78 43.35
N HIS A 250 34.49 -24.33 43.30
CA HIS A 250 33.82 -24.79 44.51
C HIS A 250 33.54 -26.31 44.55
N ALA A 251 33.61 -27.02 43.42
CA ALA A 251 33.24 -28.43 43.32
C ALA A 251 34.39 -29.41 43.63
N LYS A 252 35.23 -29.13 44.63
CA LYS A 252 36.41 -29.98 44.95
C LYS A 252 36.07 -31.44 45.28
N ASN A 253 34.86 -31.75 45.75
CA ASN A 253 34.42 -33.08 46.14
C ASN A 253 33.27 -33.64 45.28
N ILE A 254 32.93 -33.01 44.16
CA ILE A 254 31.84 -33.45 43.29
C ILE A 254 32.43 -34.19 42.08
N VAL A 255 31.97 -35.43 41.88
CA VAL A 255 32.36 -36.22 40.69
C VAL A 255 31.55 -35.72 39.48
N ILE A 256 32.24 -35.05 38.57
CA ILE A 256 31.64 -34.62 37.29
C ILE A 256 31.81 -35.72 36.25
N PRO A 257 30.74 -36.22 35.63
CA PRO A 257 30.83 -37.22 34.59
C PRO A 257 31.67 -36.75 33.40
N GLU A 258 32.49 -37.63 32.84
CA GLU A 258 33.45 -37.35 31.73
C GLU A 258 32.79 -36.60 30.57
N LYS A 259 31.61 -37.04 30.12
CA LYS A 259 30.85 -36.38 29.04
C LYS A 259 30.43 -34.94 29.34
N ILE A 260 30.20 -34.61 30.60
CA ILE A 260 29.91 -33.25 31.04
C ILE A 260 31.20 -32.43 31.09
N MET A 261 32.29 -33.03 31.51
CA MET A 261 33.62 -32.42 31.58
C MET A 261 34.10 -32.03 30.16
N HIS A 262 33.90 -32.89 29.13
CA HIS A 262 34.17 -32.56 27.74
C HIS A 262 33.35 -31.32 27.27
N ALA A 263 32.07 -31.25 27.63
CA ALA A 263 31.23 -30.10 27.27
C ALA A 263 31.67 -28.80 27.97
N MET A 264 32.18 -28.89 29.21
CA MET A 264 32.77 -27.74 29.92
C MET A 264 34.07 -27.28 29.26
N GLN A 265 34.97 -28.18 28.91
CA GLN A 265 36.24 -27.89 28.29
C GLN A 265 36.04 -27.25 26.91
N ILE A 266 35.19 -27.83 26.08
CA ILE A 266 34.95 -27.31 24.73
C ILE A 266 34.34 -25.90 24.79
N ARG A 267 33.40 -25.61 25.72
CA ARG A 267 32.82 -24.26 25.90
C ARG A 267 33.89 -23.26 26.37
N LYS A 268 34.85 -23.66 27.17
CA LYS A 268 35.97 -22.78 27.59
C LYS A 268 36.94 -22.50 26.45
N MET A 269 37.25 -23.52 25.64
CA MET A 269 38.12 -23.37 24.48
C MET A 269 37.47 -22.48 23.40
N TYR A 270 36.15 -22.55 23.23
CA TYR A 270 35.38 -21.81 22.25
C TYR A 270 34.24 -21.00 22.93
N PRO A 271 34.56 -19.88 23.58
CA PRO A 271 33.62 -19.15 24.44
C PRO A 271 32.40 -18.59 23.70
N GLU A 272 32.54 -18.16 22.43
CA GLU A 272 31.52 -17.52 21.64
C GLU A 272 30.81 -18.49 20.67
N ALA A 273 31.35 -19.71 20.51
CA ALA A 273 30.83 -20.68 19.56
C ALA A 273 29.36 -21.03 19.81
N ASN A 274 28.59 -21.18 18.75
CA ASN A 274 27.23 -21.68 18.83
C ASN A 274 27.19 -23.19 19.08
N LEU A 275 26.00 -23.75 19.38
CA LEU A 275 25.90 -25.18 19.73
C LEU A 275 26.30 -26.13 18.60
N ASN A 276 26.15 -25.74 17.33
CA ASN A 276 26.57 -26.58 16.20
C ASN A 276 28.10 -26.60 16.08
N GLU A 277 28.75 -25.45 16.24
CA GLU A 277 30.20 -25.32 16.28
C GLU A 277 30.79 -26.12 17.44
N LEU A 278 30.20 -26.00 18.64
CA LEU A 278 30.64 -26.82 19.78
C LEU A 278 30.52 -28.32 19.55
N CYS A 279 29.49 -28.79 18.81
CA CYS A 279 29.39 -30.20 18.47
C CYS A 279 30.50 -30.64 17.52
N LEU A 280 30.84 -29.78 16.52
CA LEU A 280 31.91 -30.02 15.59
C LEU A 280 33.28 -30.09 16.29
N GLU A 281 33.54 -29.09 17.16
CA GLU A 281 34.81 -29.03 17.88
C GLU A 281 34.91 -30.16 18.93
N CYS A 282 33.80 -30.59 19.53
CA CYS A 282 33.80 -31.76 20.42
C CYS A 282 34.20 -33.05 19.68
N LYS A 283 33.79 -33.19 18.42
CA LYS A 283 34.20 -34.31 17.57
C LYS A 283 35.67 -34.22 17.18
N ASN A 284 36.16 -33.03 16.87
CA ASN A 284 37.57 -32.80 16.54
C ASN A 284 38.53 -33.08 17.70
N GLU A 285 38.22 -32.54 18.90
CA GLU A 285 39.09 -32.59 20.05
C GLU A 285 38.98 -33.90 20.85
N PHE A 286 37.77 -34.46 21.01
CA PHE A 286 37.53 -35.63 21.84
C PHE A 286 37.06 -36.87 21.06
N GLY A 287 36.91 -36.78 19.73
CA GLY A 287 36.39 -37.88 18.91
C GLY A 287 34.91 -38.21 19.19
N GLU A 288 34.19 -37.37 19.90
CA GLU A 288 32.83 -37.62 20.37
C GLU A 288 31.80 -36.98 19.44
N ASP A 289 31.04 -37.82 18.75
CA ASP A 289 29.95 -37.34 17.86
C ASP A 289 28.68 -37.08 18.68
N ILE A 290 28.37 -35.82 18.91
CA ILE A 290 27.26 -35.37 19.73
C ILE A 290 26.28 -34.53 18.95
N SER A 291 24.98 -34.76 19.13
CA SER A 291 23.93 -33.93 18.53
C SER A 291 23.80 -32.58 19.24
N LYS A 292 23.27 -31.58 18.52
CA LYS A 292 22.96 -30.26 19.09
C LYS A 292 22.12 -30.33 20.38
N SER A 293 21.10 -31.23 20.40
CA SER A 293 20.27 -31.46 21.59
C SER A 293 21.06 -32.08 22.72
N GLY A 294 21.98 -33.01 22.43
CA GLY A 294 22.88 -33.61 23.41
C GLY A 294 23.81 -32.58 24.04
N MET A 295 24.48 -31.75 23.23
CA MET A 295 25.34 -30.67 23.74
C MET A 295 24.53 -29.68 24.58
N LYS A 296 23.34 -29.28 24.16
CA LYS A 296 22.44 -28.41 24.92
C LYS A 296 22.08 -29.03 26.27
N HIS A 297 21.78 -30.33 26.33
CA HIS A 297 21.45 -31.04 27.56
C HIS A 297 22.64 -31.09 28.51
N ARG A 298 23.86 -31.37 28.02
CA ARG A 298 25.08 -31.41 28.85
C ARG A 298 25.36 -30.04 29.48
N LEU A 299 25.31 -28.96 28.69
CA LEU A 299 25.51 -27.59 29.20
C LEU A 299 24.36 -27.11 30.11
N ALA A 300 23.14 -27.61 29.93
CA ALA A 300 22.05 -27.37 30.88
C ALA A 300 22.32 -28.10 32.23
N LYS A 301 22.86 -29.32 32.17
CA LYS A 301 23.24 -30.05 33.38
C LYS A 301 24.37 -29.36 34.16
N VAL A 302 25.35 -28.77 33.45
CA VAL A 302 26.40 -27.94 34.11
C VAL A 302 25.77 -26.77 34.88
N LYS A 303 24.82 -26.06 34.27
CA LYS A 303 24.12 -24.95 34.95
C LYS A 303 23.31 -25.43 36.17
N GLN A 304 22.64 -26.58 36.03
CA GLN A 304 21.90 -27.19 37.14
C GLN A 304 22.80 -27.53 38.31
N MET A 305 23.94 -28.22 38.07
CA MET A 305 24.92 -28.57 39.09
C MET A 305 25.48 -27.31 39.77
N ALA A 306 25.76 -26.25 39.03
CA ALA A 306 26.22 -24.98 39.61
C ALA A 306 25.16 -24.32 40.49
N SER A 307 23.86 -24.39 40.12
CA SER A 307 22.77 -23.86 40.93
C SER A 307 22.58 -24.66 42.22
N GLU A 308 22.57 -25.99 42.12
CA GLU A 308 22.43 -26.90 43.27
C GLU A 308 23.57 -26.68 44.29
N LEU A 309 24.83 -26.60 43.81
CA LEU A 309 25.99 -26.33 44.69
C LEU A 309 25.93 -24.93 45.30
N LYS A 310 25.40 -23.94 44.61
CA LYS A 310 25.25 -22.60 45.17
C LYS A 310 24.22 -22.56 46.30
N GLU A 311 23.11 -23.26 46.15
CA GLU A 311 22.08 -23.40 47.19
C GLU A 311 22.62 -24.11 48.42
N GLU A 312 23.48 -25.14 48.25
CA GLU A 312 24.13 -25.84 49.33
C GLU A 312 25.17 -24.99 50.10
N LEU A 313 25.82 -24.05 49.41
CA LEU A 313 26.81 -23.16 50.03
C LEU A 313 26.18 -21.95 50.73
N ASP A 314 24.96 -21.59 50.34
CA ASP A 314 24.18 -20.49 50.93
C ASP A 314 23.30 -20.97 52.11
N ALA A 315 23.16 -22.32 52.33
CA ALA A 315 22.39 -22.94 53.40
C ALA A 315 23.27 -23.23 54.64
#